data_ea02c6b21cea62809d4a23b48d93d470
#
_entry.id   ea02c6b21cea62809d4a23b48d93d470
#
_cell.length_a   1.000
_cell.length_b   1.000
_cell.length_c   1.000
_cell.angle_alpha   90.00
_cell.angle_beta   90.00
_cell.angle_gamma   90.00
#
_symmetry.space_group_name_H-M   'P 1'
#
loop_
_entity.id
_entity.type
_entity.pdbx_description
1 polymer ?
#
loop_
_entity_poly.entity_id
_entity_poly.type
_entity_poly.pdbx_seq_one_letter_code
_entity_poly.pdbx_strand_id
1 'polypeptide(L)'
;AKEFFGSLEGKRAVVIGNGEMGRLAASTLRAQGCAVTVTLRSYHHGETVVPAGCDTWPYDTRCEVLDGADLAVSATTSPHFTLSAEHVAAMQSPPRLLLDLAMPRDIEQAVGEDKRVTLLNLDDLGDLGDHNAEAREVAMRILGEEEQAFYEWYGYRQALPLIAAVKDEALARLHYDHAYSGLHEDGDLDGLAELAVNKTVDLLLGGMKELVDAERLAACLAHMRKGSGR
;
A
#
# COMPACT_ATOMS: atom_id res chain seq x y z
N ALA A 1 -13.96 -2.31 22.26
CA ALA A 1 -15.15 -1.72 22.92
C ALA A 1 -16.19 -2.80 23.26
N LYS A 2 -16.60 -3.64 22.33
CA LYS A 2 -17.59 -4.69 22.58
C LYS A 2 -17.15 -5.69 23.66
N GLU A 3 -15.91 -6.11 23.66
CA GLU A 3 -15.33 -6.96 24.70
C GLU A 3 -15.34 -6.28 26.08
N PHE A 4 -15.09 -4.97 26.10
CA PHE A 4 -15.04 -4.19 27.32
C PHE A 4 -16.43 -4.02 27.97
N PHE A 5 -17.46 -3.74 27.16
CA PHE A 5 -18.82 -3.46 27.66
C PHE A 5 -19.77 -4.64 27.58
N GLY A 6 -19.45 -5.73 26.89
CA GLY A 6 -20.35 -6.82 26.54
C GLY A 6 -21.38 -6.45 25.46
N SER A 7 -22.04 -5.30 25.59
CA SER A 7 -22.95 -4.73 24.60
C SER A 7 -22.66 -3.23 24.40
N LEU A 8 -22.83 -2.77 23.20
CA LEU A 8 -22.71 -1.34 22.83
C LEU A 8 -24.08 -0.67 22.63
N GLU A 9 -25.16 -1.43 22.69
CA GLU A 9 -26.54 -0.93 22.53
C GLU A 9 -26.84 0.13 23.55
N GLY A 10 -27.28 1.30 23.08
CA GLY A 10 -27.64 2.44 23.95
C GLY A 10 -26.46 3.19 24.60
N LYS A 11 -25.21 2.75 24.36
CA LYS A 11 -24.03 3.45 24.89
C LYS A 11 -23.82 4.79 24.22
N ARG A 12 -23.40 5.79 24.99
CA ARG A 12 -23.04 7.11 24.49
C ARG A 12 -21.57 7.09 24.06
N ALA A 13 -21.33 7.33 22.79
CA ALA A 13 -20.01 7.33 22.20
C ALA A 13 -19.66 8.70 21.61
N VAL A 14 -18.48 9.20 21.90
CA VAL A 14 -17.96 10.44 21.31
C VAL A 14 -16.81 10.11 20.37
N VAL A 15 -16.84 10.64 19.14
CA VAL A 15 -15.75 10.52 18.19
C VAL A 15 -15.10 11.89 17.98
N ILE A 16 -13.83 11.99 18.35
CA ILE A 16 -13.02 13.19 18.17
C ILE A 16 -12.33 13.10 16.80
N GLY A 17 -12.75 13.97 15.89
CA GLY A 17 -12.26 13.99 14.52
C GLY A 17 -13.26 13.42 13.51
N ASN A 18 -13.37 14.10 12.37
CA ASN A 18 -14.27 13.75 11.27
C ASN A 18 -13.51 13.44 9.96
N GLY A 19 -12.27 12.95 10.09
CA GLY A 19 -11.50 12.39 8.99
C GLY A 19 -12.04 11.02 8.57
N GLU A 20 -11.35 10.32 7.67
CA GLU A 20 -11.76 9.00 7.19
C GLU A 20 -11.93 7.98 8.33
N MET A 21 -10.91 7.87 9.21
CA MET A 21 -10.96 6.98 10.37
C MET A 21 -12.04 7.37 11.38
N GLY A 22 -12.23 8.67 11.63
CA GLY A 22 -13.28 9.14 12.51
C GLY A 22 -14.68 8.80 12.00
N ARG A 23 -14.95 9.00 10.72
CA ARG A 23 -16.22 8.61 10.09
C ARG A 23 -16.45 7.10 10.11
N LEU A 24 -15.39 6.31 9.87
CA LEU A 24 -15.46 4.85 9.94
C LEU A 24 -15.79 4.39 11.37
N ALA A 25 -15.11 4.95 12.37
CA ALA A 25 -15.37 4.66 13.78
C ALA A 25 -16.80 5.04 14.17
N ALA A 26 -17.26 6.24 13.80
CA ALA A 26 -18.61 6.71 14.08
C ALA A 26 -19.68 5.81 13.44
N SER A 27 -19.52 5.46 12.15
CA SER A 27 -20.43 4.55 11.44
C SER A 27 -20.47 3.17 12.08
N THR A 28 -19.31 2.64 12.47
CA THR A 28 -19.19 1.33 13.10
C THR A 28 -19.88 1.31 14.47
N LEU A 29 -19.64 2.32 15.31
CA LEU A 29 -20.27 2.44 16.63
C LEU A 29 -21.78 2.62 16.49
N ARG A 30 -22.23 3.41 15.52
CA ARG A 30 -23.65 3.59 15.22
C ARG A 30 -24.32 2.28 14.81
N ALA A 31 -23.68 1.51 13.94
CA ALA A 31 -24.16 0.18 13.51
C ALA A 31 -24.24 -0.84 14.67
N GLN A 32 -23.47 -0.62 15.74
CA GLN A 32 -23.52 -1.45 16.98
C GLN A 32 -24.51 -0.92 18.01
N GLY A 33 -25.34 0.07 17.66
CA GLY A 33 -26.42 0.58 18.52
C GLY A 33 -26.01 1.74 19.45
N CYS A 34 -24.81 2.31 19.31
CA CYS A 34 -24.42 3.47 20.10
C CYS A 34 -25.19 4.74 19.69
N ALA A 35 -25.43 5.62 20.66
CA ALA A 35 -25.71 7.04 20.41
C ALA A 35 -24.36 7.74 20.20
N VAL A 36 -24.09 8.18 18.95
CA VAL A 36 -22.78 8.68 18.56
C VAL A 36 -22.83 10.18 18.33
N THR A 37 -21.89 10.91 18.97
CA THR A 37 -21.63 12.33 18.72
C THR A 37 -20.24 12.50 18.12
N VAL A 38 -20.14 13.21 17.00
CA VAL A 38 -18.88 13.52 16.32
C VAL A 38 -18.48 14.96 16.59
N THR A 39 -17.25 15.22 17.02
CA THR A 39 -16.77 16.57 17.23
C THR A 39 -16.25 17.19 15.95
N LEU A 40 -16.65 18.43 15.66
CA LEU A 40 -16.30 19.15 14.44
C LEU A 40 -15.53 20.43 14.76
N ARG A 41 -14.41 20.66 14.04
CA ARG A 41 -13.69 21.94 14.08
C ARG A 41 -14.40 22.99 13.21
N SER A 42 -14.49 24.21 13.70
CA SER A 42 -15.20 25.34 13.06
C SER A 42 -14.55 25.87 11.76
N TYR A 43 -13.36 25.37 11.37
CA TYR A 43 -12.55 25.95 10.30
C TYR A 43 -12.72 25.31 8.91
N HIS A 44 -13.65 24.40 8.73
CA HIS A 44 -13.84 23.78 7.43
C HIS A 44 -14.75 24.63 6.53
N HIS A 45 -14.16 25.19 5.48
CA HIS A 45 -14.92 25.72 4.34
C HIS A 45 -15.38 24.53 3.49
N GLY A 46 -16.68 24.26 3.46
CA GLY A 46 -17.28 23.20 2.65
C GLY A 46 -18.32 22.39 3.44
N GLU A 47 -19.05 21.53 2.73
CA GLU A 47 -20.00 20.60 3.37
C GLU A 47 -19.26 19.58 4.24
N THR A 48 -19.57 19.58 5.53
CA THR A 48 -19.03 18.62 6.48
C THR A 48 -19.88 17.34 6.43
N VAL A 49 -19.36 16.29 5.82
CA VAL A 49 -20.03 14.99 5.77
C VAL A 49 -19.90 14.31 7.13
N VAL A 50 -21.02 14.10 7.80
CA VAL A 50 -21.13 13.34 9.05
C VAL A 50 -21.92 12.06 8.78
N PRO A 51 -21.54 10.91 9.35
CA PRO A 51 -22.29 9.68 9.16
C PRO A 51 -23.76 9.81 9.60
N ALA A 52 -24.66 9.23 8.84
CA ALA A 52 -26.09 9.32 9.09
C ALA A 52 -26.46 8.79 10.50
N GLY A 53 -27.29 9.56 11.21
CA GLY A 53 -27.75 9.23 12.57
C GLY A 53 -26.73 9.50 13.66
N CYS A 54 -25.64 10.20 13.37
CA CYS A 54 -24.74 10.75 14.37
C CYS A 54 -25.07 12.22 14.66
N ASP A 55 -24.98 12.60 15.93
CA ASP A 55 -25.05 13.98 16.37
C ASP A 55 -23.68 14.67 16.17
N THR A 56 -23.67 16.00 16.23
CA THR A 56 -22.44 16.79 16.12
C THR A 56 -22.24 17.71 17.32
N TRP A 57 -20.98 17.95 17.69
CA TRP A 57 -20.60 18.86 18.77
C TRP A 57 -19.38 19.70 18.38
N PRO A 58 -19.28 20.97 18.85
CA PRO A 58 -18.07 21.76 18.58
C PRO A 58 -16.83 21.13 19.21
N TYR A 59 -15.73 21.06 18.45
CA TYR A 59 -14.48 20.50 18.94
C TYR A 59 -13.92 21.25 20.17
N ASP A 60 -14.09 22.58 20.20
CA ASP A 60 -13.50 23.42 21.23
C ASP A 60 -14.12 23.16 22.62
N THR A 61 -15.37 22.71 22.66
CA THR A 61 -16.08 22.32 23.90
C THR A 61 -16.23 20.82 24.05
N ARG A 62 -15.35 20.02 23.40
CA ARG A 62 -15.40 18.57 23.40
C ARG A 62 -15.41 17.93 24.78
N CYS A 63 -14.77 18.57 25.77
CA CYS A 63 -14.77 18.07 27.14
C CYS A 63 -16.18 18.02 27.76
N GLU A 64 -17.08 18.91 27.35
CA GLU A 64 -18.45 18.93 27.84
C GLU A 64 -19.24 17.69 27.37
N VAL A 65 -19.08 17.28 26.12
CA VAL A 65 -19.78 16.11 25.56
C VAL A 65 -19.09 14.80 25.96
N LEU A 66 -17.78 14.83 26.27
CA LEU A 66 -17.05 13.69 26.82
C LEU A 66 -17.48 13.39 28.26
N ASP A 67 -17.78 14.42 29.06
CA ASP A 67 -18.23 14.21 30.43
C ASP A 67 -19.61 13.53 30.42
N GLY A 68 -19.64 12.32 30.94
CA GLY A 68 -20.78 11.45 30.95
C GLY A 68 -20.95 10.54 29.72
N ALA A 69 -20.04 10.54 28.74
CA ALA A 69 -20.00 9.51 27.70
C ALA A 69 -19.51 8.17 28.26
N ASP A 70 -19.96 7.04 27.67
CA ASP A 70 -19.46 5.72 28.06
C ASP A 70 -18.09 5.44 27.46
N LEU A 71 -17.88 5.84 26.20
CA LEU A 71 -16.61 5.68 25.48
C LEU A 71 -16.32 6.88 24.56
N ALA A 72 -15.03 7.05 24.26
CA ALA A 72 -14.62 7.97 23.22
C ALA A 72 -13.55 7.36 22.32
N VAL A 73 -13.55 7.78 21.04
CA VAL A 73 -12.57 7.43 20.04
C VAL A 73 -11.94 8.72 19.53
N SER A 74 -10.62 8.83 19.60
CA SER A 74 -9.88 9.92 18.96
C SER A 74 -9.23 9.44 17.67
N ALA A 75 -9.45 10.17 16.58
CA ALA A 75 -8.98 9.83 15.26
C ALA A 75 -8.73 11.12 14.46
N THR A 76 -7.79 11.96 14.93
CA THR A 76 -7.43 13.21 14.28
C THR A 76 -6.02 13.14 13.69
N THR A 77 -5.67 14.13 12.89
CA THR A 77 -4.31 14.38 12.41
C THR A 77 -3.66 15.56 13.14
N SER A 78 -4.10 15.81 14.38
CA SER A 78 -3.60 16.94 15.18
C SER A 78 -2.13 16.68 15.56
N PRO A 79 -1.25 17.69 15.47
CA PRO A 79 0.10 17.58 15.99
C PRO A 79 0.16 17.72 17.53
N HIS A 80 -0.97 18.02 18.18
CA HIS A 80 -1.09 18.23 19.62
C HIS A 80 -2.13 17.28 20.20
N PHE A 81 -1.99 16.95 21.47
CA PHE A 81 -2.98 16.14 22.18
C PHE A 81 -4.35 16.79 22.13
N THR A 82 -5.35 16.02 21.75
CA THR A 82 -6.75 16.41 21.77
C THR A 82 -7.37 16.23 23.15
N LEU A 83 -6.81 15.35 23.97
CA LEU A 83 -7.23 15.07 25.33
C LEU A 83 -6.00 14.88 26.24
N SER A 84 -5.89 15.70 27.27
CA SER A 84 -4.83 15.63 28.27
C SER A 84 -5.34 15.07 29.60
N ALA A 85 -4.42 14.70 30.49
CA ALA A 85 -4.73 14.25 31.85
C ALA A 85 -5.50 15.32 32.64
N GLU A 86 -5.19 16.60 32.45
CA GLU A 86 -5.91 17.72 33.10
C GLU A 86 -7.38 17.78 32.65
N HIS A 87 -7.63 17.59 31.35
CA HIS A 87 -9.00 17.55 30.82
C HIS A 87 -9.82 16.42 31.47
N VAL A 88 -9.24 15.21 31.57
CA VAL A 88 -9.92 14.06 32.15
C VAL A 88 -10.12 14.23 33.66
N ALA A 89 -9.13 14.78 34.37
CA ALA A 89 -9.23 15.04 35.81
C ALA A 89 -10.33 16.05 36.15
N ALA A 90 -10.61 17.00 35.28
CA ALA A 90 -11.67 18.00 35.45
C ALA A 90 -13.09 17.43 35.22
N MET A 91 -13.24 16.27 34.54
CA MET A 91 -14.53 15.65 34.27
C MET A 91 -15.08 14.96 35.51
N GLN A 92 -16.39 15.09 35.72
CA GLN A 92 -17.11 14.40 36.80
C GLN A 92 -17.26 12.91 36.49
N SER A 93 -17.57 12.57 35.24
CA SER A 93 -17.81 11.23 34.74
C SER A 93 -17.09 11.02 33.42
N PRO A 94 -15.76 10.88 33.41
CA PRO A 94 -15.01 10.69 32.17
C PRO A 94 -15.39 9.37 31.49
N PRO A 95 -15.20 9.24 30.17
CA PRO A 95 -15.45 8.00 29.45
C PRO A 95 -14.64 6.84 30.05
N ARG A 96 -15.30 5.71 30.30
CA ARG A 96 -14.67 4.53 30.87
C ARG A 96 -13.66 3.87 29.91
N LEU A 97 -13.87 4.04 28.61
CA LEU A 97 -12.99 3.52 27.56
C LEU A 97 -12.63 4.67 26.61
N LEU A 98 -11.33 4.88 26.42
CA LEU A 98 -10.75 5.78 25.44
C LEU A 98 -9.96 4.96 24.42
N LEU A 99 -10.25 5.16 23.15
CA LEU A 99 -9.53 4.54 22.03
C LEU A 99 -8.80 5.62 21.24
N ASP A 100 -7.48 5.56 21.23
CA ASP A 100 -6.65 6.46 20.43
C ASP A 100 -6.24 5.76 19.13
N LEU A 101 -6.88 6.15 18.02
CA LEU A 101 -6.59 5.64 16.67
C LEU A 101 -5.71 6.59 15.85
N ALA A 102 -5.18 7.64 16.49
CA ALA A 102 -4.39 8.65 15.79
C ALA A 102 -2.89 8.32 15.75
N MET A 103 -2.24 8.79 14.70
CA MET A 103 -0.79 8.77 14.57
C MET A 103 -0.32 10.13 14.02
N PRO A 104 0.40 10.96 14.80
CA PRO A 104 0.81 10.73 16.20
C PRO A 104 -0.37 10.66 17.16
N ARG A 105 -0.13 10.21 18.41
CA ARG A 105 -1.17 10.04 19.43
C ARG A 105 -1.93 11.33 19.70
N ASP A 106 -3.24 11.21 19.80
CA ASP A 106 -4.15 12.29 20.13
C ASP A 106 -4.39 12.44 21.65
N ILE A 107 -4.21 11.33 22.40
CA ILE A 107 -4.51 11.29 23.84
C ILE A 107 -3.19 11.17 24.59
N GLU A 108 -3.00 12.03 25.57
CA GLU A 108 -1.84 12.00 26.44
C GLU A 108 -1.79 10.68 27.23
N GLN A 109 -0.61 10.04 27.28
CA GLN A 109 -0.45 8.74 27.93
C GLN A 109 -0.82 8.75 29.42
N ALA A 110 -0.55 9.89 30.11
CA ALA A 110 -0.89 10.07 31.51
C ALA A 110 -2.40 9.96 31.80
N VAL A 111 -3.28 10.07 30.80
CA VAL A 111 -4.72 9.79 30.91
C VAL A 111 -4.98 8.36 31.38
N GLY A 112 -4.15 7.41 30.97
CA GLY A 112 -4.26 6.01 31.37
C GLY A 112 -3.91 5.74 32.85
N GLU A 113 -3.37 6.72 33.56
CA GLU A 113 -3.10 6.62 35.00
C GLU A 113 -4.38 6.88 35.86
N ASP A 114 -5.41 7.49 35.27
CA ASP A 114 -6.69 7.70 35.95
C ASP A 114 -7.46 6.36 36.01
N LYS A 115 -7.68 5.87 37.21
CA LYS A 115 -8.36 4.58 37.48
C LYS A 115 -9.80 4.50 36.97
N ARG A 116 -10.40 5.63 36.61
CA ARG A 116 -11.76 5.70 36.04
C ARG A 116 -11.78 5.36 34.55
N VAL A 117 -10.61 5.39 33.90
CA VAL A 117 -10.47 5.32 32.45
C VAL A 117 -9.58 4.14 32.05
N THR A 118 -9.97 3.45 31.01
CA THR A 118 -9.09 2.52 30.28
C THR A 118 -8.71 3.17 28.94
N LEU A 119 -7.43 3.48 28.76
CA LEU A 119 -6.90 4.00 27.52
C LEU A 119 -6.28 2.86 26.72
N LEU A 120 -6.72 2.69 25.48
CA LEU A 120 -6.12 1.78 24.50
C LEU A 120 -5.73 2.56 23.25
N ASN A 121 -4.60 2.26 22.68
CA ASN A 121 -4.10 2.84 21.45
C ASN A 121 -3.97 1.77 20.34
N LEU A 122 -3.48 2.14 19.16
CA LEU A 122 -3.30 1.20 18.04
C LEU A 122 -2.38 0.03 18.36
N ASP A 123 -1.35 0.25 19.19
CA ASP A 123 -0.41 -0.82 19.58
C ASP A 123 -1.10 -1.86 20.49
N ASP A 124 -1.99 -1.40 21.35
CA ASP A 124 -2.77 -2.26 22.25
C ASP A 124 -3.84 -3.06 21.51
N LEU A 125 -4.28 -2.57 20.34
CA LEU A 125 -5.21 -3.25 19.46
C LEU A 125 -4.52 -4.28 18.55
N GLY A 126 -3.19 -4.36 18.60
CA GLY A 126 -2.31 -5.00 17.64
C GLY A 126 -2.45 -6.50 17.46
N ASP A 127 -3.21 -7.20 18.28
CA ASP A 127 -3.41 -8.64 18.10
C ASP A 127 -4.90 -9.03 18.20
N LEU A 128 -5.72 -8.30 17.46
CA LEU A 128 -7.11 -8.68 17.21
C LEU A 128 -7.15 -9.93 16.34
N GLY A 129 -6.68 -11.05 16.90
CA GLY A 129 -6.66 -12.39 16.33
C GLY A 129 -6.75 -12.44 14.80
N ASP A 130 -5.93 -13.20 14.19
CA ASP A 130 -5.68 -13.25 12.73
C ASP A 130 -6.93 -13.58 11.87
N HIS A 131 -8.02 -12.81 12.05
CA HIS A 131 -9.23 -12.93 11.23
C HIS A 131 -8.98 -12.59 9.76
N ASN A 132 -7.81 -12.03 9.45
CA ASN A 132 -7.37 -11.69 8.10
C ASN A 132 -6.13 -12.49 7.65
N ALA A 133 -5.74 -13.55 8.34
CA ALA A 133 -4.57 -14.36 7.98
C ALA A 133 -4.64 -14.82 6.53
N GLU A 134 -5.77 -15.38 6.13
CA GLU A 134 -5.98 -15.88 4.76
C GLU A 134 -5.94 -14.74 3.73
N ALA A 135 -6.58 -13.60 4.02
CA ALA A 135 -6.54 -12.42 3.15
C ALA A 135 -5.13 -11.82 3.05
N ARG A 136 -4.38 -11.81 4.15
CA ARG A 136 -2.99 -11.36 4.19
C ARG A 136 -2.09 -12.28 3.37
N GLU A 137 -2.27 -13.61 3.49
CA GLU A 137 -1.49 -14.59 2.72
C GLU A 137 -1.73 -14.44 1.22
N VAL A 138 -2.99 -14.23 0.81
CA VAL A 138 -3.35 -13.93 -0.59
C VAL A 138 -2.70 -12.61 -1.05
N ALA A 139 -2.77 -11.57 -0.25
CA ALA A 139 -2.16 -10.27 -0.59
C ALA A 139 -0.63 -10.37 -0.70
N MET A 140 0.04 -11.09 0.20
CA MET A 140 1.49 -11.30 0.14
C MET A 140 1.91 -12.10 -1.09
N ARG A 141 1.10 -13.09 -1.51
CA ARG A 141 1.36 -13.84 -2.75
C ARG A 141 1.26 -12.92 -3.97
N ILE A 142 0.21 -12.12 -4.08
CA ILE A 142 0.03 -11.16 -5.18
C ILE A 142 1.20 -10.18 -5.22
N LEU A 143 1.59 -9.63 -4.06
CA LEU A 143 2.75 -8.74 -3.97
C LEU A 143 4.03 -9.40 -4.46
N GLY A 144 4.27 -10.66 -4.09
CA GLY A 144 5.44 -11.41 -4.54
C GLY A 144 5.45 -11.64 -6.06
N GLU A 145 4.30 -11.97 -6.65
CA GLU A 145 4.14 -12.15 -8.10
C GLU A 145 4.41 -10.83 -8.86
N GLU A 146 3.86 -9.72 -8.39
CA GLU A 146 4.06 -8.40 -9.00
C GLU A 146 5.48 -7.86 -8.80
N GLU A 147 6.09 -8.13 -7.64
CA GLU A 147 7.49 -7.78 -7.36
C GLU A 147 8.44 -8.51 -8.32
N GLN A 148 8.23 -9.81 -8.53
CA GLN A 148 9.01 -10.58 -9.46
C GLN A 148 8.85 -10.05 -10.90
N ALA A 149 7.64 -9.81 -11.34
CA ALA A 149 7.36 -9.25 -12.66
C ALA A 149 8.01 -7.87 -12.85
N PHE A 150 8.01 -7.04 -11.80
CA PHE A 150 8.70 -5.76 -11.81
C PHE A 150 10.21 -5.91 -11.97
N TYR A 151 10.86 -6.82 -11.22
CA TYR A 151 12.31 -7.03 -11.34
C TYR A 151 12.71 -7.60 -12.70
N GLU A 152 11.92 -8.48 -13.29
CA GLU A 152 12.14 -8.99 -14.65
C GLU A 152 12.06 -7.87 -15.67
N TRP A 153 11.01 -7.05 -15.61
CA TRP A 153 10.87 -5.88 -16.47
C TRP A 153 12.00 -4.86 -16.27
N TYR A 154 12.35 -4.57 -15.02
CA TYR A 154 13.40 -3.62 -14.68
C TYR A 154 14.77 -4.09 -15.18
N GLY A 155 15.10 -5.37 -14.98
CA GLY A 155 16.31 -5.99 -15.48
C GLY A 155 16.42 -5.92 -17.02
N TYR A 156 15.33 -6.23 -17.72
CA TYR A 156 15.27 -6.09 -19.17
C TYR A 156 15.48 -4.63 -19.61
N ARG A 157 14.85 -3.68 -18.95
CA ARG A 157 14.98 -2.25 -19.24
C ARG A 157 16.43 -1.76 -19.06
N GLN A 158 17.11 -2.24 -18.05
CA GLN A 158 18.54 -1.95 -17.83
C GLN A 158 19.44 -2.56 -18.91
N ALA A 159 19.04 -3.68 -19.49
CA ALA A 159 19.78 -4.32 -20.57
C ALA A 159 19.62 -3.62 -21.94
N LEU A 160 18.61 -2.78 -22.14
CA LEU A 160 18.34 -2.14 -23.44
C LEU A 160 19.54 -1.37 -24.04
N PRO A 161 20.30 -0.56 -23.28
CA PRO A 161 21.48 0.11 -23.82
C PRO A 161 22.57 -0.89 -24.25
N LEU A 162 22.74 -1.98 -23.51
CA LEU A 162 23.69 -3.04 -23.84
C LEU A 162 23.25 -3.81 -25.07
N ILE A 163 21.96 -4.08 -25.24
CA ILE A 163 21.39 -4.69 -26.45
C ILE A 163 21.68 -3.82 -27.68
N ALA A 164 21.54 -2.49 -27.55
CA ALA A 164 21.89 -1.55 -28.61
C ALA A 164 23.38 -1.65 -28.96
N ALA A 165 24.27 -1.62 -27.95
CA ALA A 165 25.70 -1.74 -28.16
C ALA A 165 26.11 -3.09 -28.84
N VAL A 166 25.44 -4.18 -28.45
CA VAL A 166 25.64 -5.50 -29.09
C VAL A 166 25.25 -5.49 -30.58
N LYS A 167 24.14 -4.81 -30.93
CA LYS A 167 23.70 -4.65 -32.32
C LYS A 167 24.73 -3.85 -33.14
N ASP A 168 25.21 -2.74 -32.57
CA ASP A 168 26.22 -1.89 -33.25
C ASP A 168 27.53 -2.66 -33.48
N GLU A 169 27.99 -3.42 -32.49
CA GLU A 169 29.18 -4.27 -32.62
C GLU A 169 28.96 -5.40 -33.65
N ALA A 170 27.79 -6.04 -33.66
CA ALA A 170 27.46 -7.08 -34.65
C ALA A 170 27.48 -6.51 -36.09
N LEU A 171 26.88 -5.31 -36.29
CA LEU A 171 26.92 -4.62 -37.59
C LEU A 171 28.36 -4.26 -38.01
N ALA A 172 29.16 -3.72 -37.10
CA ALA A 172 30.56 -3.41 -37.38
C ALA A 172 31.34 -4.66 -37.84
N ARG A 173 31.20 -5.78 -37.11
CA ARG A 173 31.86 -7.05 -37.47
C ARG A 173 31.36 -7.65 -38.78
N LEU A 174 30.08 -7.47 -39.10
CA LEU A 174 29.52 -7.88 -40.39
C LEU A 174 30.20 -7.13 -41.55
N HIS A 175 30.34 -5.81 -41.44
CA HIS A 175 30.96 -4.97 -42.47
C HIS A 175 32.45 -5.27 -42.66
N TYR A 176 33.15 -5.77 -41.65
CA TYR A 176 34.56 -6.18 -41.75
C TYR A 176 34.73 -7.64 -42.23
N ASP A 177 33.64 -8.36 -42.47
CA ASP A 177 33.73 -9.74 -42.97
C ASP A 177 34.06 -9.75 -44.47
N HIS A 178 35.02 -10.55 -44.88
CA HIS A 178 35.44 -10.65 -46.29
C HIS A 178 34.32 -11.11 -47.23
N ALA A 179 33.41 -11.94 -46.76
CA ALA A 179 32.26 -12.39 -47.56
C ALA A 179 31.23 -11.26 -47.78
N TYR A 180 31.15 -10.28 -46.89
CA TYR A 180 30.22 -9.18 -47.03
C TYR A 180 30.42 -8.35 -48.30
N SER A 181 31.63 -7.98 -48.58
CA SER A 181 31.94 -7.14 -49.76
C SER A 181 31.59 -7.86 -51.07
N GLY A 182 31.90 -9.14 -51.18
CA GLY A 182 31.59 -9.95 -52.39
C GLY A 182 30.08 -10.07 -52.59
N LEU A 183 29.36 -10.46 -51.56
CA LEU A 183 27.89 -10.62 -51.63
C LEU A 183 27.19 -9.26 -51.92
N HIS A 184 27.74 -8.16 -51.39
CA HIS A 184 27.20 -6.83 -51.62
C HIS A 184 27.44 -6.36 -53.06
N GLU A 185 28.62 -6.59 -53.62
CA GLU A 185 28.96 -6.25 -55.02
C GLU A 185 28.14 -7.08 -56.02
N ASP A 186 27.90 -8.33 -55.72
CA ASP A 186 27.08 -9.24 -56.53
C ASP A 186 25.59 -8.99 -56.43
N GLY A 187 25.16 -8.17 -55.48
CA GLY A 187 23.77 -7.88 -55.18
C GLY A 187 22.97 -9.06 -54.58
N ASP A 188 23.69 -10.02 -53.98
CA ASP A 188 23.08 -11.20 -53.32
C ASP A 188 22.52 -10.83 -51.97
N LEU A 189 21.25 -10.41 -51.95
CA LEU A 189 20.55 -10.01 -50.73
C LEU A 189 20.27 -11.18 -49.79
N ASP A 190 20.01 -12.37 -50.33
CA ASP A 190 19.74 -13.53 -49.54
C ASP A 190 21.01 -14.04 -48.83
N GLY A 191 22.13 -14.08 -49.52
CA GLY A 191 23.43 -14.38 -48.95
C GLY A 191 23.88 -13.36 -47.89
N LEU A 192 23.62 -12.06 -48.09
CA LEU A 192 23.84 -11.03 -47.07
C LEU A 192 22.99 -11.24 -45.81
N ALA A 193 21.72 -11.56 -46.00
CA ALA A 193 20.81 -11.82 -44.86
C ALA A 193 21.25 -13.05 -44.05
N GLU A 194 21.65 -14.16 -44.74
CA GLU A 194 22.14 -15.36 -44.11
C GLU A 194 23.46 -15.11 -43.34
N LEU A 195 24.40 -14.37 -43.95
CA LEU A 195 25.64 -13.97 -43.30
C LEU A 195 25.37 -13.13 -42.03
N ALA A 196 24.47 -12.15 -42.11
CA ALA A 196 24.11 -11.31 -40.99
C ALA A 196 23.50 -12.08 -39.83
N VAL A 197 22.58 -13.01 -40.10
CA VAL A 197 21.97 -13.86 -39.09
C VAL A 197 23.00 -14.76 -38.43
N ASN A 198 23.82 -15.49 -39.23
CA ASN A 198 24.80 -16.38 -38.71
C ASN A 198 25.84 -15.68 -37.83
N LYS A 199 26.38 -14.53 -38.29
CA LYS A 199 27.33 -13.73 -37.51
C LYS A 199 26.74 -13.23 -36.21
N THR A 200 25.53 -12.72 -36.24
CA THR A 200 24.87 -12.19 -35.02
C THR A 200 24.60 -13.30 -34.00
N VAL A 201 24.10 -14.44 -34.47
CA VAL A 201 23.81 -15.58 -33.58
C VAL A 201 25.10 -16.14 -32.99
N ASP A 202 26.15 -16.31 -33.80
CA ASP A 202 27.44 -16.84 -33.34
C ASP A 202 28.11 -15.92 -32.32
N LEU A 203 28.03 -14.58 -32.52
CA LEU A 203 28.55 -13.60 -31.57
C LEU A 203 27.79 -13.64 -30.23
N LEU A 204 26.47 -13.68 -30.27
CA LEU A 204 25.65 -13.75 -29.08
C LEU A 204 25.87 -15.04 -28.29
N LEU A 205 25.80 -16.17 -28.97
CA LEU A 205 25.99 -17.48 -28.33
C LEU A 205 27.42 -17.65 -27.84
N GLY A 206 28.41 -17.16 -28.62
CA GLY A 206 29.82 -17.17 -28.22
C GLY A 206 30.12 -16.40 -26.96
N GLY A 207 29.46 -15.23 -26.79
CA GLY A 207 29.56 -14.39 -25.57
C GLY A 207 28.83 -14.93 -24.37
N MET A 208 27.84 -15.81 -24.57
CA MET A 208 26.96 -16.33 -23.51
C MET A 208 27.12 -17.84 -23.25
N LYS A 209 28.26 -18.43 -23.62
CA LYS A 209 28.48 -19.90 -23.53
C LYS A 209 28.15 -20.52 -22.19
N GLU A 210 28.38 -19.78 -21.09
CA GLU A 210 28.13 -20.27 -19.73
C GLU A 210 26.65 -20.13 -19.31
N LEU A 211 25.86 -19.33 -20.05
CA LEU A 211 24.46 -18.98 -19.73
C LEU A 211 23.45 -19.75 -20.60
N VAL A 212 23.93 -20.37 -21.68
CA VAL A 212 23.09 -20.99 -22.71
C VAL A 212 23.26 -22.50 -22.68
N ASP A 213 22.14 -23.19 -22.47
CA ASP A 213 22.00 -24.64 -22.57
C ASP A 213 20.92 -25.02 -23.59
N ALA A 214 20.85 -26.33 -23.91
CA ALA A 214 19.91 -26.84 -24.90
C ALA A 214 18.44 -26.60 -24.53
N GLU A 215 18.09 -26.60 -23.26
CA GLU A 215 16.73 -26.42 -22.77
C GLU A 215 16.28 -24.95 -22.97
N ARG A 216 17.12 -24.00 -22.61
CA ARG A 216 16.88 -22.58 -22.82
C ARG A 216 16.80 -22.19 -24.29
N LEU A 217 17.65 -22.79 -25.14
CA LEU A 217 17.57 -22.60 -26.59
C LEU A 217 16.28 -23.17 -27.17
N ALA A 218 15.86 -24.36 -26.72
CA ALA A 218 14.58 -24.91 -27.14
C ALA A 218 13.38 -24.07 -26.73
N ALA A 219 13.40 -23.54 -25.51
CA ALA A 219 12.37 -22.62 -25.03
C ALA A 219 12.33 -21.31 -25.85
N CYS A 220 13.49 -20.71 -26.14
CA CYS A 220 13.61 -19.52 -27.00
C CYS A 220 13.03 -19.79 -28.41
N LEU A 221 13.41 -20.92 -29.02
CA LEU A 221 12.91 -21.32 -30.35
C LEU A 221 11.38 -21.52 -30.35
N ALA A 222 10.83 -22.12 -29.28
CA ALA A 222 9.38 -22.30 -29.15
C ALA A 222 8.65 -20.96 -29.03
N HIS A 223 9.26 -19.98 -28.33
CA HIS A 223 8.69 -18.64 -28.21
C HIS A 223 8.71 -17.88 -29.55
N MET A 224 9.80 -17.95 -30.29
CA MET A 224 9.92 -17.34 -31.62
C MET A 224 8.86 -17.88 -32.60
N ARG A 225 8.60 -19.19 -32.58
CA ARG A 225 7.59 -19.83 -33.43
C ARG A 225 6.15 -19.41 -33.12
N LYS A 226 5.85 -19.07 -31.85
CA LYS A 226 4.55 -18.54 -31.43
C LYS A 226 4.31 -17.10 -31.91
N GLY A 227 5.36 -16.30 -32.04
CA GLY A 227 5.30 -14.91 -32.50
C GLY A 227 5.18 -14.74 -34.02
N SER A 228 5.44 -15.78 -34.82
CA SER A 228 5.41 -15.73 -36.30
C SER A 228 4.02 -15.95 -36.91
N GLY A 229 2.97 -15.99 -36.10
CA GLY A 229 1.58 -16.23 -36.52
C GLY A 229 0.70 -14.96 -36.54
N ARG A 230 1.29 -13.80 -36.88
CA ARG A 230 0.52 -12.55 -37.14
C ARG A 230 0.86 -11.96 -38.48
#